data_dbb16ea4aedbc97250cf5601a118ff13
#
_entry.id   dbb16ea4aedbc97250cf5601a118ff13
#
_cell.length_a   1.000
_cell.length_b   1.000
_cell.length_c   1.000
_cell.angle_alpha   90.00
_cell.angle_beta   90.00
_cell.angle_gamma   90.00
#
_symmetry.space_group_name_H-M   'P 1'
#
loop_
_entity.id
_entity.type
_entity.pdbx_description
1 polymer ?
#
loop_
_entity_poly.entity_id
_entity_poly.type
_entity_poly.pdbx_seq_one_letter_code
_entity_poly.pdbx_strand_id
1 'polypeptide(L)'
;MFTVKELQKIDRTYFTVVLADAYDVTLISNNTKHVWYIHSVELSDRDLCLIYHKHKISHPYHSHSRCGTLRKAIKDIKSHDEFQLNGRKPVYKF
;
A
#
# COMPACT_ATOMS: atom_id res chain seq x y z
N MET A 1 3.10 -14.63 1.57
CA MET A 1 2.60 -14.72 0.18
C MET A 1 1.16 -14.24 0.13
N PHE A 2 0.83 -13.41 -0.85
CA PHE A 2 -0.54 -12.95 -1.04
C PHE A 2 -1.36 -14.04 -1.72
N THR A 3 -2.58 -14.24 -1.24
CA THR A 3 -3.52 -15.18 -1.89
C THR A 3 -4.22 -14.50 -3.06
N VAL A 4 -4.71 -15.29 -4.00
CA VAL A 4 -5.53 -14.78 -5.12
C VAL A 4 -6.73 -14.00 -4.59
N LYS A 5 -7.35 -14.47 -3.51
CA LYS A 5 -8.50 -13.83 -2.89
C LYS A 5 -8.16 -12.45 -2.32
N GLU A 6 -6.99 -12.31 -1.68
CA GLU A 6 -6.51 -11.02 -1.20
C GLU A 6 -6.28 -10.04 -2.35
N LEU A 7 -5.63 -10.51 -3.42
CA LEU A 7 -5.37 -9.68 -4.60
C LEU A 7 -6.65 -9.23 -5.30
N GLN A 8 -7.67 -10.09 -5.35
CA GLN A 8 -8.97 -9.76 -5.93
C GLN A 8 -9.74 -8.70 -5.15
N LYS A 9 -9.46 -8.57 -3.85
CA LYS A 9 -10.11 -7.57 -2.98
C LYS A 9 -9.51 -6.18 -3.06
N ILE A 10 -8.42 -5.99 -3.80
CA ILE A 10 -7.86 -4.66 -4.01
C ILE A 10 -8.90 -3.78 -4.70
N ASP A 11 -9.21 -2.64 -4.08
CA ASP A 11 -10.21 -1.69 -4.59
C ASP A 11 -9.66 -0.95 -5.83
N ARG A 12 -10.11 -1.34 -7.01
CA ARG A 12 -9.66 -0.79 -8.28
C ARG A 12 -10.34 0.52 -8.65
N THR A 13 -11.26 1.00 -7.85
CA THR A 13 -11.79 2.36 -7.97
C THR A 13 -10.91 3.36 -7.22
N TYR A 14 -10.29 2.90 -6.13
CA TYR A 14 -9.36 3.71 -5.34
C TYR A 14 -7.93 3.67 -5.91
N PHE A 15 -7.49 2.51 -6.38
CA PHE A 15 -6.13 2.29 -6.89
C PHE A 15 -6.11 1.95 -8.36
N THR A 16 -5.05 2.40 -9.04
CA THR A 16 -4.60 1.79 -10.29
C THR A 16 -3.60 0.70 -9.93
N VAL A 17 -3.90 -0.54 -10.31
CA VAL A 17 -3.02 -1.69 -10.05
C VAL A 17 -2.02 -1.80 -11.20
N VAL A 18 -0.74 -1.59 -10.91
CA VAL A 18 0.35 -1.68 -11.89
C VAL A 18 0.86 -3.11 -11.99
N LEU A 19 1.03 -3.76 -10.85
CA LEU A 19 1.48 -5.14 -10.72
C LEU A 19 0.81 -5.77 -9.50
N ALA A 20 0.37 -7.01 -9.63
CA ALA A 20 -0.14 -7.76 -8.48
C ALA A 20 0.12 -9.25 -8.69
N ASP A 21 1.03 -9.80 -7.90
CA ASP A 21 1.30 -11.23 -7.86
C ASP A 21 1.45 -11.72 -6.42
N ALA A 22 1.88 -12.97 -6.24
CA ALA A 22 1.93 -13.60 -4.92
C ALA A 22 2.87 -12.91 -3.93
N TYR A 23 3.86 -12.16 -4.40
CA TYR A 23 4.89 -11.55 -3.55
C TYR A 23 5.00 -10.04 -3.70
N ASP A 24 4.54 -9.47 -4.79
CA ASP A 24 4.76 -8.07 -5.13
C ASP A 24 3.47 -7.42 -5.63
N VAL A 25 3.14 -6.29 -5.03
CA VAL A 25 1.98 -5.47 -5.42
C VAL A 25 2.44 -4.04 -5.60
N THR A 26 2.20 -3.46 -6.77
CA THR A 26 2.47 -2.05 -7.05
C THR A 26 1.16 -1.35 -7.37
N LEU A 27 0.86 -0.31 -6.61
CA LEU A 27 -0.38 0.45 -6.69
C LEU A 27 -0.08 1.94 -6.88
N ILE A 28 -0.99 2.62 -7.57
CA ILE A 28 -1.02 4.09 -7.59
C ILE A 28 -2.35 4.51 -6.97
N SER A 29 -2.29 5.33 -5.92
CA SER A 29 -3.50 5.94 -5.34
C SER A 29 -4.06 6.95 -6.33
N ASN A 30 -5.30 6.76 -6.78
CA ASN A 30 -5.89 7.61 -7.82
C ASN A 30 -6.09 9.06 -7.35
N ASN A 31 -6.29 9.28 -6.05
CA ASN A 31 -6.50 10.60 -5.47
C ASN A 31 -5.20 11.41 -5.29
N THR A 32 -4.15 10.82 -4.75
CA THR A 32 -2.87 11.51 -4.49
C THR A 32 -1.86 11.35 -5.63
N LYS A 33 -2.02 10.33 -6.47
CA LYS A 33 -1.06 9.90 -7.49
C LYS A 33 0.25 9.37 -6.91
N HIS A 34 0.30 9.11 -5.60
CA HIS A 34 1.45 8.47 -4.96
C HIS A 34 1.55 7.01 -5.37
N VAL A 35 2.78 6.52 -5.45
CA VAL A 35 3.08 5.15 -5.85
C VAL A 35 3.49 4.33 -4.63
N TRP A 36 2.93 3.13 -4.52
CA TRP A 36 3.12 2.23 -3.40
C TRP A 36 3.59 0.86 -3.89
N TYR A 37 4.58 0.31 -3.23
CA TYR A 37 5.05 -1.04 -3.48
C TYR A 37 4.95 -1.83 -2.19
N ILE A 38 4.28 -2.99 -2.24
CA ILE A 38 4.08 -3.87 -1.09
C ILE A 38 4.73 -5.20 -1.41
N HIS A 39 5.72 -5.59 -0.61
CA HIS A 39 6.43 -6.85 -0.77
C HIS A 39 6.08 -7.81 0.36
N SER A 40 5.68 -9.04 0.00
CA SER A 40 5.41 -10.10 0.96
C SER A 40 6.69 -10.87 1.29
N VAL A 41 7.02 -10.94 2.57
CA VAL A 41 8.14 -11.71 3.09
C VAL A 41 7.60 -12.86 3.92
N GLU A 42 8.03 -14.08 3.62
CA GLU A 42 7.68 -15.25 4.42
C GLU A 42 8.72 -15.46 5.51
N LEU A 43 8.28 -15.36 6.76
CA LEU A 43 9.07 -15.69 7.92
C LEU A 43 8.71 -17.10 8.41
N SER A 44 9.52 -17.68 9.30
CA SER A 44 9.31 -19.05 9.77
C SER A 44 7.96 -19.27 10.50
N ASP A 45 7.41 -18.22 11.11
CA ASP A 45 6.20 -18.29 11.92
C ASP A 45 5.03 -17.45 11.36
N ARG A 46 5.27 -16.61 10.37
CA ARG A 46 4.25 -15.70 9.81
C ARG A 46 4.72 -15.04 8.53
N ASP A 47 3.79 -14.45 7.79
CA ASP A 47 4.10 -13.55 6.68
C ASP A 47 4.17 -12.10 7.19
N LEU A 48 4.93 -11.29 6.48
CA LEU A 48 5.10 -9.87 6.76
C LEU A 48 5.03 -9.08 5.45
N CYS A 49 4.38 -7.92 5.48
CA CYS A 49 4.34 -7.00 4.35
C CYS A 49 5.28 -5.82 4.60
N LEU A 50 6.18 -5.56 3.66
CA LEU A 50 7.01 -4.36 3.65
C LEU A 50 6.38 -3.36 2.69
N ILE A 51 6.18 -2.12 3.13
CA ILE A 51 5.54 -1.07 2.35
C ILE A 51 6.56 -0.01 1.99
N TYR A 52 6.69 0.26 0.69
CA TYR A 52 7.54 1.31 0.13
C TYR A 52 6.68 2.35 -0.55
N HIS A 53 7.14 3.59 -0.56
CA HIS A 53 6.36 4.73 -1.00
C HIS A 53 7.22 5.70 -1.82
N LYS A 54 6.62 6.34 -2.81
CA LYS A 54 7.20 7.48 -3.52
C LYS A 54 6.09 8.40 -4.01
N HIS A 55 6.39 9.69 -4.07
CA HIS A 55 5.41 10.70 -4.46
C HIS A 55 5.19 10.77 -5.98
N LYS A 56 6.20 10.41 -6.76
CA LYS A 56 6.16 10.43 -8.22
C LYS A 56 6.85 9.19 -8.78
N ILE A 57 6.43 8.74 -9.96
CA ILE A 57 7.02 7.58 -10.63
C ILE A 57 8.53 7.73 -10.80
N SER A 58 9.01 8.94 -11.10
CA SER A 58 10.44 9.24 -11.31
C SER A 58 11.28 9.26 -10.03
N HIS A 59 10.65 9.28 -8.86
CA HIS A 59 11.37 9.28 -7.57
C HIS A 59 11.80 7.88 -7.16
N PRO A 60 12.88 7.73 -6.40
CA PRO A 60 13.19 6.44 -5.78
C PRO A 60 12.20 6.13 -4.66
N TYR A 61 11.94 4.84 -4.43
CA TYR A 61 11.18 4.39 -3.28
C TYR A 61 11.94 4.65 -1.99
N HIS A 62 11.20 4.95 -0.93
CA HIS A 62 11.70 4.90 0.44
C HIS A 62 10.83 3.97 1.27
N SER A 63 11.40 3.41 2.32
CA SER A 63 10.67 2.56 3.26
C SER A 63 9.62 3.39 3.99
N HIS A 64 8.38 2.91 4.01
CA HIS A 64 7.27 3.60 4.67
C HIS A 64 6.91 2.92 5.99
N SER A 65 6.54 1.64 5.92
CA SER A 65 6.11 0.89 7.10
C SER A 65 6.10 -0.61 6.81
N ARG A 66 5.68 -1.39 7.79
CA ARG A 66 5.45 -2.82 7.67
C ARG A 66 4.21 -3.23 8.45
N CYS A 67 3.56 -4.30 8.02
CA CYS A 67 2.38 -4.83 8.68
C CYS A 67 2.22 -6.32 8.37
N GLY A 68 1.23 -6.95 9.00
CA GLY A 68 1.05 -8.40 8.91
C GLY A 68 0.27 -8.89 7.69
N THR A 69 -0.56 -8.06 7.07
CA THR A 69 -1.46 -8.48 5.99
C THR A 69 -1.58 -7.41 4.91
N LEU A 70 -1.96 -7.82 3.69
CA LEU A 70 -2.25 -6.89 2.60
C LEU A 70 -3.40 -5.94 2.96
N ARG A 71 -4.42 -6.43 3.64
CA ARG A 71 -5.56 -5.62 4.08
C ARG A 71 -5.11 -4.48 5.00
N LYS A 72 -4.22 -4.77 5.95
CA LYS A 72 -3.64 -3.76 6.86
C LYS A 72 -2.75 -2.78 6.11
N ALA A 73 -1.97 -3.26 5.14
CA ALA A 73 -1.14 -2.42 4.29
C ALA A 73 -2.00 -1.41 3.53
N ILE A 74 -3.08 -1.85 2.90
CA ILE A 74 -4.00 -0.98 2.15
C ILE A 74 -4.66 0.04 3.07
N LYS A 75 -5.06 -0.36 4.27
CA LYS A 75 -5.63 0.54 5.27
C LYS A 75 -4.63 1.64 5.67
N ASP A 76 -3.38 1.27 5.88
CA ASP A 76 -2.30 2.21 6.20
C ASP A 76 -2.07 3.20 5.04
N ILE A 77 -2.04 2.71 3.81
CA ILE A 77 -1.91 3.54 2.60
C ILE A 77 -3.06 4.55 2.52
N LYS A 78 -4.30 4.12 2.69
CA LYS A 78 -5.47 5.00 2.66
C LYS A 78 -5.41 6.08 3.74
N SER A 79 -4.96 5.73 4.94
CA SER A 79 -4.75 6.70 6.04
C SER A 79 -3.69 7.74 5.69
N HIS A 80 -2.59 7.31 5.05
CA HIS A 80 -1.54 8.23 4.62
C HIS A 80 -2.04 9.16 3.51
N ASP A 81 -2.82 8.64 2.56
CA ASP A 81 -3.43 9.46 1.51
C ASP A 81 -4.36 10.52 2.11
N GLU A 82 -5.19 10.17 3.09
CA GLU A 82 -6.03 11.13 3.80
C GLU A 82 -5.20 12.22 4.48
N PHE A 83 -4.11 11.85 5.12
CA PHE A 83 -3.18 12.78 5.75
C PHE A 83 -2.61 13.76 4.72
N GLN A 84 -2.19 13.28 3.55
CA GLN A 84 -1.67 14.10 2.47
C GLN A 84 -2.72 15.06 1.93
N LEU A 85 -3.95 14.57 1.70
CA LEU A 85 -5.05 15.39 1.18
C LEU A 85 -5.51 16.43 2.20
N ASN A 86 -5.29 16.20 3.49
CA ASN A 86 -5.60 17.14 4.57
C ASN A 86 -4.45 18.13 4.86
N GLY A 87 -3.57 18.37 3.89
CA GLY A 87 -2.46 19.31 4.03
C GLY A 87 -1.40 18.88 5.04
N ARG A 88 -1.21 17.57 5.21
CA ARG A 88 -0.30 16.94 6.19
C ARG A 88 -0.66 17.25 7.64
N LYS A 89 -1.94 17.44 7.91
CA LYS A 89 -2.47 17.58 9.27
C LYS A 89 -3.17 16.29 9.68
N PRO A 90 -3.15 15.92 10.98
CA PRO A 90 -3.87 14.74 11.44
C PRO A 90 -5.35 14.79 11.06
N VAL A 91 -5.89 13.63 10.67
CA VAL A 91 -7.32 13.48 10.38
C VAL A 91 -7.98 12.90 11.63
N TYR A 92 -8.94 13.66 12.20
CA TYR A 92 -9.70 13.22 13.36
C TYR A 92 -11.01 12.59 12.88
N LYS A 93 -11.23 11.32 13.24
CA LYS A 93 -12.46 10.58 12.95
C LYS A 93 -13.26 10.40 14.23
N PHE A 94 -14.47 10.88 14.20
CA PHE A 94 -15.39 10.80 15.34
C PHE A 94 -16.47 9.75 15.10
#